data_05415190bb070246270e241d686f1514
#
_entry.id   05415190bb070246270e241d686f1514
#
_cell.length_a   1.000
_cell.length_b   1.000
_cell.length_c   1.000
_cell.angle_alpha   90.00
_cell.angle_beta   90.00
_cell.angle_gamma   90.00
#
_symmetry.space_group_name_H-M   'P 1'
#
loop_
_entity.id
_entity.type
_entity.pdbx_description
1 polymer ?
#
loop_
_entity_poly.entity_id
_entity_poly.type
_entity_poly.pdbx_seq_one_letter_code
_entity_poly.pdbx_strand_id
1 'polypeptide(L)'
;MTKYRRASRSARVLLPGAVAVVLLAGCAQGSGGAASAAGSASPAGVGPTGAPPTAGSSATVAPAPTGEPAPGTLLVADFGSDTVTFVDPARGATGSVEVGTAPYGLALGKDGRAWVATAEGVAVVDTTTRKRLALIPYETDAGPVTTGEYRGGGMGIALAPDGRRVYVGVNVPGGNGTLEVIDTAALRVTDTVPVGRRPFDVDVSRDGAEVYATNHDSFDVTVVAAATLEPRRVEVAPYGTEGGLGSWLKPHYTAVRPSDGKLLLPFEGERLAVVDPRTGRTTVEPTTADTHQHGAAVTADGTLLVVGTGPIDPDEDEGPSLTVRAPGGAERVYPLEGPHEDVAVSEDGRTAYVTGGFTRDGYWDGLSVVDLDTGDVRRLAAGSRPLGVVVL
;
A
#
# COMPACT_ATOMS: atom_id res chain seq x y z
N MET A 1 46.25 25.07 -9.18
CA MET A 1 46.03 26.21 -8.27
C MET A 1 44.68 26.80 -8.51
N THR A 2 43.65 26.38 -7.77
CA THR A 2 42.31 26.99 -7.79
C THR A 2 41.73 26.89 -6.40
N LYS A 3 41.42 28.07 -5.83
CA LYS A 3 41.11 28.32 -4.43
C LYS A 3 39.70 27.87 -4.09
N TYR A 4 39.55 27.02 -3.09
CA TYR A 4 38.30 26.75 -2.39
C TYR A 4 37.93 27.93 -1.48
N ARG A 5 36.75 28.52 -1.65
CA ARG A 5 36.15 29.46 -0.68
C ARG A 5 35.26 28.66 0.28
N ARG A 6 35.65 28.66 1.56
CA ARG A 6 34.81 28.24 2.68
C ARG A 6 33.79 29.34 2.98
N ALA A 7 32.51 29.00 3.00
CA ALA A 7 31.46 29.81 3.62
C ALA A 7 31.29 29.38 5.07
N SER A 8 31.51 30.30 6.00
CA SER A 8 31.30 30.12 7.44
C SER A 8 29.83 30.37 7.77
N ARG A 9 29.12 29.40 8.32
CA ARG A 9 27.81 29.59 8.95
C ARG A 9 28.01 29.83 10.44
N SER A 10 27.55 30.98 10.90
CA SER A 10 27.55 31.39 12.29
C SER A 10 26.46 30.70 13.07
N ALA A 11 26.83 29.95 14.10
CA ALA A 11 25.90 29.40 15.08
C ALA A 11 25.32 30.49 15.97
N ARG A 12 23.99 30.61 16.00
CA ARG A 12 23.30 31.40 17.05
C ARG A 12 22.88 30.46 18.17
N VAL A 13 23.51 30.70 19.31
CA VAL A 13 23.13 30.10 20.60
C VAL A 13 21.88 30.80 21.12
N LEU A 14 20.79 30.09 21.35
CA LEU A 14 19.63 30.57 22.10
C LEU A 14 19.56 29.85 23.45
N LEU A 15 19.54 30.66 24.51
CA LEU A 15 19.38 30.25 25.92
C LEU A 15 17.92 29.86 26.21
N PRO A 16 17.68 28.94 27.16
CA PRO A 16 16.31 28.49 27.50
C PRO A 16 15.64 29.46 28.47
N GLY A 17 14.47 29.95 28.10
CA GLY A 17 13.57 30.68 28.98
C GLY A 17 12.64 29.71 29.71
N ALA A 18 12.65 29.79 31.03
CA ALA A 18 11.73 29.06 31.91
C ALA A 18 10.30 29.64 31.83
N VAL A 19 9.30 28.78 31.62
CA VAL A 19 7.87 29.12 31.73
C VAL A 19 7.27 28.41 32.94
N ALA A 20 6.75 29.22 33.83
CA ALA A 20 6.08 28.82 35.07
C ALA A 20 4.68 28.26 34.78
N VAL A 21 4.37 27.14 35.44
CA VAL A 21 3.04 26.52 35.46
C VAL A 21 2.18 27.26 36.46
N VAL A 22 1.03 27.76 36.04
CA VAL A 22 -0.06 28.21 36.94
C VAL A 22 -1.21 27.25 36.81
N LEU A 23 -1.46 26.52 37.90
CA LEU A 23 -2.65 25.69 38.10
C LEU A 23 -3.78 26.59 38.61
N LEU A 24 -4.93 26.59 37.95
CA LEU A 24 -6.20 27.11 38.48
C LEU A 24 -7.23 25.99 38.40
N ALA A 25 -7.60 25.51 39.60
CA ALA A 25 -8.76 24.69 39.84
C ALA A 25 -9.99 25.59 39.97
N GLY A 26 -11.10 25.19 39.36
CA GLY A 26 -12.40 25.85 39.57
C GLY A 26 -13.53 24.90 39.25
N CYS A 27 -14.15 24.36 40.33
CA CYS A 27 -15.46 23.69 40.30
C CYS A 27 -16.57 24.74 40.27
N ALA A 28 -17.65 24.51 39.53
CA ALA A 28 -19.02 24.82 40.01
C ALA A 28 -20.08 24.22 39.06
N GLN A 29 -21.09 23.66 39.73
CA GLN A 29 -22.36 23.07 39.26
C GLN A 29 -23.37 24.16 38.87
N GLY A 30 -24.43 23.76 38.14
CA GLY A 30 -25.68 24.49 38.10
C GLY A 30 -26.56 24.30 36.88
N SER A 31 -27.39 23.34 36.90
CA SER A 31 -28.82 23.19 36.59
C SER A 31 -29.56 24.22 35.70
N GLY A 32 -30.32 23.70 34.75
CA GLY A 32 -31.74 23.95 34.57
C GLY A 32 -32.20 25.03 33.63
N GLY A 33 -33.15 24.70 32.76
CA GLY A 33 -34.14 25.64 32.29
C GLY A 33 -34.49 25.56 30.80
N ALA A 34 -35.72 25.16 30.60
CA ALA A 34 -36.42 24.97 29.33
C ALA A 34 -36.98 26.25 28.72
N ALA A 35 -37.35 26.13 27.45
CA ALA A 35 -38.53 26.68 26.76
C ALA A 35 -38.40 27.93 25.89
N SER A 36 -38.90 27.76 24.72
CA SER A 36 -39.92 28.50 23.92
C SER A 36 -39.46 29.42 22.81
N ALA A 37 -39.73 28.96 21.63
CA ALA A 37 -40.60 29.41 20.55
C ALA A 37 -40.61 30.88 20.05
N ALA A 38 -40.77 30.95 18.73
CA ALA A 38 -41.27 31.99 17.83
C ALA A 38 -40.17 32.72 17.07
N GLY A 39 -40.07 32.68 15.75
CA GLY A 39 -41.07 32.92 14.74
C GLY A 39 -40.58 34.01 13.81
N SER A 40 -40.67 33.81 12.52
CA SER A 40 -40.80 34.83 11.48
C SER A 40 -39.71 35.02 10.42
N ALA A 41 -40.12 34.63 9.24
CA ALA A 41 -40.05 35.33 7.94
C ALA A 41 -38.75 35.24 7.11
N SER A 42 -38.92 34.56 6.01
CA SER A 42 -38.12 34.67 4.75
C SER A 42 -38.29 36.01 4.09
N PRO A 43 -37.34 36.37 3.20
CA PRO A 43 -37.77 36.60 1.84
C PRO A 43 -37.03 35.75 0.80
N ALA A 44 -37.75 35.52 -0.28
CA ALA A 44 -37.42 34.77 -1.47
C ALA A 44 -36.25 35.36 -2.25
N GLY A 45 -35.34 34.52 -2.70
CA GLY A 45 -34.29 34.84 -3.67
C GLY A 45 -34.12 33.69 -4.64
N VAL A 46 -34.33 33.97 -5.89
CA VAL A 46 -34.37 33.16 -7.09
C VAL A 46 -33.11 32.29 -7.26
N GLY A 47 -33.29 30.95 -7.37
CA GLY A 47 -32.22 30.02 -7.73
C GLY A 47 -32.05 29.85 -9.23
N PRO A 48 -30.88 29.45 -9.71
CA PRO A 48 -30.80 28.74 -10.97
C PRO A 48 -30.93 27.25 -10.75
N THR A 49 -31.87 26.66 -11.46
CA THR A 49 -32.08 25.21 -11.60
C THR A 49 -30.87 24.57 -12.30
N GLY A 50 -29.99 24.00 -11.53
CA GLY A 50 -29.01 23.03 -12.01
C GLY A 50 -29.58 21.64 -11.79
N ALA A 51 -29.84 20.91 -12.85
CA ALA A 51 -30.21 19.51 -12.79
C ALA A 51 -29.06 18.71 -12.11
N PRO A 52 -29.37 17.69 -11.28
CA PRO A 52 -28.35 16.83 -10.71
C PRO A 52 -27.63 16.07 -11.84
N PRO A 53 -26.31 15.82 -11.72
CA PRO A 53 -25.61 15.00 -12.68
C PRO A 53 -26.26 13.63 -12.70
N THR A 54 -26.70 13.22 -13.87
CA THR A 54 -27.19 11.87 -14.15
C THR A 54 -26.13 10.88 -13.67
N ALA A 55 -26.53 9.99 -12.76
CA ALA A 55 -25.75 8.84 -12.36
C ALA A 55 -25.24 8.12 -13.62
N GLY A 56 -23.92 8.09 -13.79
CA GLY A 56 -23.29 7.35 -14.86
C GLY A 56 -23.75 5.92 -14.81
N SER A 57 -24.27 5.44 -15.92
CA SER A 57 -24.66 4.05 -16.14
C SER A 57 -23.48 3.17 -15.78
N SER A 58 -23.60 2.37 -14.71
CA SER A 58 -22.68 1.28 -14.42
C SER A 58 -22.73 0.33 -15.61
N ALA A 59 -21.71 0.40 -16.47
CA ALA A 59 -21.56 -0.56 -17.55
C ALA A 59 -21.42 -1.93 -16.91
N THR A 60 -22.43 -2.77 -17.04
CA THR A 60 -22.39 -4.18 -16.66
C THR A 60 -21.31 -4.81 -17.54
N VAL A 61 -20.14 -5.08 -16.97
CA VAL A 61 -19.06 -5.79 -17.67
C VAL A 61 -19.58 -7.17 -18.00
N ALA A 62 -19.52 -7.55 -19.28
CA ALA A 62 -19.95 -8.86 -19.74
C ALA A 62 -19.13 -9.96 -19.02
N PRO A 63 -19.72 -11.16 -18.79
CA PRO A 63 -18.98 -12.26 -18.20
C PRO A 63 -17.73 -12.53 -19.02
N ALA A 64 -16.59 -12.64 -18.34
CA ALA A 64 -15.29 -12.79 -18.95
C ALA A 64 -15.22 -14.09 -19.78
N PRO A 65 -14.55 -14.08 -20.94
CA PRO A 65 -14.28 -15.30 -21.68
C PRO A 65 -13.48 -16.26 -20.80
N THR A 66 -13.93 -17.50 -20.67
CA THR A 66 -13.20 -18.59 -20.01
C THR A 66 -12.03 -19.02 -20.91
N GLY A 67 -10.88 -19.21 -20.34
CA GLY A 67 -9.66 -19.65 -21.03
C GLY A 67 -8.42 -19.11 -20.30
N GLU A 68 -7.29 -19.71 -20.59
CA GLU A 68 -6.01 -19.24 -20.04
C GLU A 68 -5.77 -17.77 -20.44
N PRO A 69 -5.44 -16.89 -19.47
CA PRO A 69 -5.17 -15.49 -19.78
C PRO A 69 -4.02 -15.37 -20.76
N ALA A 70 -4.10 -14.40 -21.67
CA ALA A 70 -2.97 -14.10 -22.54
C ALA A 70 -1.76 -13.68 -21.67
N PRO A 71 -0.52 -14.06 -22.03
CA PRO A 71 0.67 -13.61 -21.34
C PRO A 71 0.71 -12.08 -21.19
N GLY A 72 1.07 -11.59 -20.02
CA GLY A 72 1.09 -10.16 -19.69
C GLY A 72 -0.29 -9.56 -19.34
N THR A 73 -1.34 -10.37 -19.25
CA THR A 73 -2.61 -9.93 -18.63
C THR A 73 -2.36 -9.53 -17.19
N LEU A 74 -2.94 -8.42 -16.76
CA LEU A 74 -2.86 -7.97 -15.36
C LEU A 74 -4.07 -8.50 -14.58
N LEU A 75 -3.84 -8.82 -13.32
CA LEU A 75 -4.89 -9.00 -12.34
C LEU A 75 -4.79 -7.86 -11.32
N VAL A 76 -5.88 -7.13 -11.13
CA VAL A 76 -5.92 -5.90 -10.34
C VAL A 76 -6.97 -6.06 -9.23
N ALA A 77 -6.60 -5.76 -7.98
CA ALA A 77 -7.52 -5.74 -6.85
C ALA A 77 -8.24 -4.40 -6.79
N ASP A 78 -9.55 -4.42 -6.95
CA ASP A 78 -10.39 -3.23 -7.00
C ASP A 78 -11.07 -3.00 -5.65
N PHE A 79 -10.42 -2.23 -4.80
CA PHE A 79 -10.84 -1.94 -3.43
C PHE A 79 -12.27 -1.35 -3.35
N GLY A 80 -12.66 -0.57 -4.35
CA GLY A 80 -13.94 0.14 -4.38
C GLY A 80 -15.11 -0.65 -4.96
N SER A 81 -14.87 -1.85 -5.51
CA SER A 81 -15.91 -2.68 -6.14
C SER A 81 -15.92 -4.14 -5.70
N ASP A 82 -15.10 -4.50 -4.69
CA ASP A 82 -15.08 -5.85 -4.10
C ASP A 82 -14.72 -6.95 -5.13
N THR A 83 -13.96 -6.59 -6.16
CA THR A 83 -13.61 -7.45 -7.29
C THR A 83 -12.10 -7.53 -7.53
N VAL A 84 -11.69 -8.50 -8.33
CA VAL A 84 -10.45 -8.43 -9.09
C VAL A 84 -10.79 -8.30 -10.56
N THR A 85 -10.08 -7.43 -11.27
CA THR A 85 -10.27 -7.19 -12.72
C THR A 85 -9.10 -7.72 -13.52
N PHE A 86 -9.41 -8.47 -14.57
CA PHE A 86 -8.45 -8.89 -15.59
C PHE A 86 -8.29 -7.77 -16.61
N VAL A 87 -7.09 -7.28 -16.80
CA VAL A 87 -6.78 -6.15 -17.68
C VAL A 87 -5.80 -6.58 -18.76
N ASP A 88 -6.21 -6.44 -20.02
CA ASP A 88 -5.32 -6.53 -21.18
C ASP A 88 -4.56 -5.20 -21.26
N PRO A 89 -3.21 -5.18 -21.18
CA PRO A 89 -2.45 -3.94 -21.22
C PRO A 89 -2.68 -3.07 -22.46
N ALA A 90 -3.15 -3.66 -23.57
CA ALA A 90 -3.43 -2.93 -24.80
C ALA A 90 -4.87 -2.43 -24.91
N ARG A 91 -5.83 -3.10 -24.24
CA ARG A 91 -7.27 -2.91 -24.45
C ARG A 91 -8.04 -2.44 -23.21
N GLY A 92 -7.46 -2.62 -22.01
CA GLY A 92 -8.12 -2.35 -20.73
C GLY A 92 -8.83 -3.58 -20.13
N ALA A 93 -9.82 -3.35 -19.28
CA ALA A 93 -10.54 -4.40 -18.56
C ALA A 93 -11.22 -5.40 -19.50
N THR A 94 -11.00 -6.69 -19.25
CA THR A 94 -11.56 -7.80 -20.03
C THR A 94 -12.57 -8.66 -19.24
N GLY A 95 -12.72 -8.42 -17.94
CA GLY A 95 -13.67 -9.07 -17.06
C GLY A 95 -13.26 -8.96 -15.62
N SER A 96 -14.18 -9.24 -14.69
CA SER A 96 -13.96 -9.18 -13.26
C SER A 96 -14.54 -10.38 -12.53
N VAL A 97 -14.04 -10.61 -11.30
CA VAL A 97 -14.51 -11.66 -10.39
C VAL A 97 -14.73 -11.03 -9.01
N GLU A 98 -15.91 -11.25 -8.43
CA GLU A 98 -16.19 -10.85 -7.05
C GLU A 98 -15.33 -11.69 -6.07
N VAL A 99 -14.62 -11.04 -5.16
CA VAL A 99 -13.67 -11.70 -4.25
C VAL A 99 -14.00 -11.52 -2.78
N GLY A 100 -14.70 -10.47 -2.41
CA GLY A 100 -15.03 -10.09 -1.03
C GLY A 100 -14.67 -8.64 -0.78
N THR A 101 -15.07 -8.12 0.38
CA THR A 101 -15.05 -6.69 0.70
C THR A 101 -13.63 -6.12 0.68
N ALA A 102 -13.48 -5.02 -0.05
CA ALA A 102 -12.29 -4.17 -0.07
C ALA A 102 -10.99 -4.96 -0.29
N PRO A 103 -10.79 -5.65 -1.43
CA PRO A 103 -9.56 -6.38 -1.72
C PRO A 103 -8.34 -5.44 -1.74
N TYR A 104 -7.20 -5.92 -1.22
CA TYR A 104 -5.99 -5.14 -1.06
C TYR A 104 -4.83 -5.76 -1.84
N GLY A 105 -4.03 -6.61 -1.21
CA GLY A 105 -2.90 -7.28 -1.83
C GLY A 105 -3.30 -8.53 -2.62
N LEU A 106 -2.44 -8.91 -3.57
CA LEU A 106 -2.59 -10.12 -4.40
C LEU A 106 -1.28 -10.90 -4.43
N ALA A 107 -1.42 -12.23 -4.47
CA ALA A 107 -0.29 -13.13 -4.76
C ALA A 107 -0.70 -14.14 -5.83
N LEU A 108 0.19 -14.44 -6.78
CA LEU A 108 -0.07 -15.36 -7.89
C LEU A 108 0.71 -16.66 -7.72
N GLY A 109 -0.01 -17.78 -7.82
CA GLY A 109 0.58 -19.11 -7.83
C GLY A 109 0.90 -19.59 -9.24
N LYS A 110 1.96 -20.40 -9.37
CA LYS A 110 2.33 -21.05 -10.64
C LYS A 110 1.28 -22.06 -11.14
N ASP A 111 0.34 -22.41 -10.28
CA ASP A 111 -0.81 -23.27 -10.57
C ASP A 111 -2.01 -22.52 -11.15
N GLY A 112 -1.86 -21.23 -11.46
CA GLY A 112 -2.91 -20.39 -11.99
C GLY A 112 -3.93 -19.92 -10.96
N ARG A 113 -3.64 -20.05 -9.66
CA ARG A 113 -4.46 -19.49 -8.59
C ARG A 113 -3.93 -18.13 -8.15
N ALA A 114 -4.82 -17.17 -8.06
CA ALA A 114 -4.54 -15.90 -7.40
C ALA A 114 -5.16 -15.90 -5.99
N TRP A 115 -4.42 -15.36 -5.04
CA TRP A 115 -4.77 -15.23 -3.63
C TRP A 115 -4.94 -13.76 -3.32
N VAL A 116 -6.11 -13.37 -2.83
CA VAL A 116 -6.49 -11.95 -2.67
C VAL A 116 -6.87 -11.69 -1.23
N ALA A 117 -6.15 -10.78 -0.58
CA ALA A 117 -6.45 -10.35 0.77
C ALA A 117 -7.65 -9.40 0.78
N THR A 118 -8.72 -9.73 1.52
CA THR A 118 -9.92 -8.92 1.65
C THR A 118 -10.19 -8.56 3.13
N ALA A 119 -11.23 -7.79 3.41
CA ALA A 119 -11.62 -7.50 4.79
C ALA A 119 -12.15 -8.74 5.53
N GLU A 120 -12.65 -9.74 4.81
CA GLU A 120 -13.36 -10.90 5.37
C GLU A 120 -12.51 -12.15 5.43
N GLY A 121 -11.50 -12.25 4.60
CA GLY A 121 -10.68 -13.44 4.43
C GLY A 121 -9.80 -13.36 3.21
N VAL A 122 -9.18 -14.47 2.84
CA VAL A 122 -8.40 -14.59 1.60
C VAL A 122 -9.23 -15.28 0.55
N ALA A 123 -9.53 -14.57 -0.54
CA ALA A 123 -10.20 -15.15 -1.69
C ALA A 123 -9.21 -15.90 -2.58
N VAL A 124 -9.61 -17.06 -3.07
CA VAL A 124 -8.86 -17.87 -4.03
C VAL A 124 -9.57 -17.81 -5.37
N VAL A 125 -8.86 -17.29 -6.39
CA VAL A 125 -9.40 -17.13 -7.75
C VAL A 125 -8.64 -18.03 -8.72
N ASP A 126 -9.35 -18.82 -9.47
CA ASP A 126 -8.82 -19.55 -10.64
C ASP A 126 -8.76 -18.58 -11.82
N THR A 127 -7.54 -18.24 -12.25
CA THR A 127 -7.32 -17.24 -13.31
C THR A 127 -7.72 -17.73 -14.70
N THR A 128 -7.76 -19.04 -14.93
CA THR A 128 -8.17 -19.66 -16.20
C THR A 128 -9.67 -19.65 -16.37
N THR A 129 -10.40 -20.12 -15.32
CA THR A 129 -11.88 -20.15 -15.36
C THR A 129 -12.49 -18.83 -14.94
N ARG A 130 -11.69 -17.92 -14.37
CA ARG A 130 -12.10 -16.62 -13.84
C ARG A 130 -13.23 -16.74 -12.82
N LYS A 131 -13.02 -17.62 -11.84
CA LYS A 131 -14.00 -17.88 -10.78
C LYS A 131 -13.33 -17.85 -9.41
N ARG A 132 -14.04 -17.32 -8.43
CA ARG A 132 -13.66 -17.51 -7.02
C ARG A 132 -13.93 -18.95 -6.62
N LEU A 133 -12.87 -19.66 -6.21
CA LEU A 133 -12.93 -21.04 -5.74
C LEU A 133 -13.29 -21.12 -4.25
N ALA A 134 -12.78 -20.17 -3.44
CA ALA A 134 -12.98 -20.12 -2.00
C ALA A 134 -12.87 -18.69 -1.49
N LEU A 135 -13.42 -18.46 -0.29
CA LEU A 135 -13.10 -17.35 0.59
C LEU A 135 -12.73 -17.99 1.93
N ILE A 136 -11.47 -17.88 2.34
CA ILE A 136 -10.91 -18.47 3.55
C ILE A 136 -10.98 -17.41 4.65
N PRO A 137 -11.84 -17.59 5.68
CA PRO A 137 -11.94 -16.61 6.77
C PRO A 137 -10.67 -16.55 7.59
N TYR A 138 -10.40 -15.39 8.20
CA TYR A 138 -9.32 -15.23 9.15
C TYR A 138 -9.67 -15.90 10.49
N GLU A 139 -8.65 -16.43 11.18
CA GLU A 139 -8.75 -16.87 12.58
C GLU A 139 -8.59 -15.67 13.54
N THR A 140 -7.95 -14.60 13.09
CA THR A 140 -7.78 -13.35 13.82
C THR A 140 -9.08 -12.54 13.83
N ASP A 141 -9.56 -12.16 15.02
CA ASP A 141 -10.65 -11.20 15.14
C ASP A 141 -10.16 -9.79 14.76
N ALA A 142 -10.42 -9.41 13.54
CA ALA A 142 -10.09 -8.10 12.99
C ALA A 142 -11.20 -7.04 13.23
N GLY A 143 -12.24 -7.38 13.99
CA GLY A 143 -13.41 -6.53 14.22
C GLY A 143 -14.41 -6.55 13.04
N PRO A 144 -15.33 -5.59 12.99
CA PRO A 144 -16.36 -5.56 11.95
C PRO A 144 -15.75 -5.31 10.57
N VAL A 145 -16.34 -5.96 9.55
CA VAL A 145 -15.99 -5.74 8.14
C VAL A 145 -16.34 -4.30 7.75
N THR A 146 -15.35 -3.56 7.27
CA THR A 146 -15.48 -2.17 6.83
C THR A 146 -14.68 -1.93 5.55
N THR A 147 -14.82 -0.75 4.94
CA THR A 147 -14.20 -0.38 3.67
C THR A 147 -13.24 0.82 3.78
N GLY A 148 -12.81 1.19 4.98
CA GLY A 148 -11.84 2.29 5.17
C GLY A 148 -10.41 1.86 4.79
N GLU A 149 -9.55 2.80 4.47
CA GLU A 149 -8.13 2.56 4.16
C GLU A 149 -7.43 1.75 5.28
N TYR A 150 -7.78 2.03 6.51
CA TYR A 150 -7.21 1.37 7.70
C TYR A 150 -8.14 0.30 8.29
N ARG A 151 -8.95 -0.31 7.44
CA ARG A 151 -9.88 -1.37 7.84
C ARG A 151 -9.19 -2.56 8.51
N GLY A 152 -9.94 -3.34 9.26
CA GLY A 152 -9.51 -4.66 9.72
C GLY A 152 -9.44 -5.68 8.58
N GLY A 153 -8.79 -6.80 8.82
CA GLY A 153 -8.62 -7.88 7.85
C GLY A 153 -7.33 -7.81 7.05
N GLY A 154 -7.23 -8.58 5.99
CA GLY A 154 -6.00 -8.78 5.24
C GLY A 154 -5.56 -7.56 4.44
N MET A 155 -4.25 -7.29 4.45
CA MET A 155 -3.59 -6.25 3.67
C MET A 155 -2.53 -6.86 2.76
N GLY A 156 -1.26 -6.89 3.16
CA GLY A 156 -0.20 -7.55 2.41
C GLY A 156 -0.36 -9.07 2.37
N ILE A 157 0.05 -9.69 1.27
CA ILE A 157 -0.09 -11.14 1.07
C ILE A 157 1.04 -11.66 0.17
N ALA A 158 1.62 -12.79 0.53
CA ALA A 158 2.65 -13.44 -0.27
C ALA A 158 2.47 -14.95 -0.32
N LEU A 159 2.85 -15.55 -1.44
CA LEU A 159 2.89 -17.00 -1.62
C LEU A 159 4.32 -17.52 -1.43
N ALA A 160 4.49 -18.59 -0.67
CA ALA A 160 5.77 -19.28 -0.55
C ALA A 160 6.25 -19.75 -1.94
N PRO A 161 7.57 -19.74 -2.23
CA PRO A 161 8.11 -20.14 -3.53
C PRO A 161 7.78 -21.57 -3.95
N ASP A 162 7.51 -22.46 -2.96
CA ASP A 162 7.07 -23.84 -3.20
C ASP A 162 5.56 -23.99 -3.46
N GLY A 163 4.80 -22.89 -3.33
CA GLY A 163 3.37 -22.82 -3.57
C GLY A 163 2.49 -23.46 -2.50
N ARG A 164 3.08 -23.92 -1.35
CA ARG A 164 2.33 -24.67 -0.34
C ARG A 164 1.67 -23.81 0.73
N ARG A 165 2.17 -22.61 0.95
CA ARG A 165 1.70 -21.68 1.98
C ARG A 165 1.46 -20.31 1.41
N VAL A 166 0.40 -19.68 1.84
CA VAL A 166 0.17 -18.25 1.68
C VAL A 166 0.30 -17.60 3.05
N TYR A 167 0.95 -16.47 3.08
CA TYR A 167 1.12 -15.63 4.26
C TYR A 167 0.35 -14.34 4.06
N VAL A 168 -0.51 -13.98 4.99
CA VAL A 168 -1.30 -12.75 4.92
C VAL A 168 -1.18 -11.95 6.20
N GLY A 169 -0.88 -10.67 6.06
CA GLY A 169 -0.87 -9.70 7.15
C GLY A 169 -2.30 -9.28 7.47
N VAL A 170 -2.77 -9.59 8.68
CA VAL A 170 -4.13 -9.24 9.13
C VAL A 170 -4.05 -8.04 10.06
N ASN A 171 -4.61 -6.92 9.62
CA ASN A 171 -4.68 -5.71 10.42
C ASN A 171 -5.80 -5.81 11.48
N VAL A 172 -5.45 -5.47 12.72
CA VAL A 172 -6.38 -5.31 13.83
C VAL A 172 -6.41 -3.82 14.19
N PRO A 173 -7.48 -3.08 13.88
CA PRO A 173 -7.55 -1.65 14.14
C PRO A 173 -7.28 -1.30 15.62
N GLY A 174 -6.28 -0.45 15.84
CA GLY A 174 -5.88 -0.01 17.19
C GLY A 174 -4.99 -0.99 17.97
N GLY A 175 -4.75 -2.21 17.44
CA GLY A 175 -3.94 -3.26 18.05
C GLY A 175 -2.71 -3.66 17.23
N ASN A 176 -2.00 -4.67 17.71
CA ASN A 176 -1.03 -5.39 16.90
C ASN A 176 -1.78 -6.31 15.94
N GLY A 177 -1.24 -6.46 14.73
CA GLY A 177 -1.73 -7.39 13.73
C GLY A 177 -1.17 -8.79 13.91
N THR A 178 -1.54 -9.65 12.98
CA THR A 178 -1.05 -11.02 12.88
C THR A 178 -0.58 -11.33 11.45
N LEU A 179 0.28 -12.29 11.32
CA LEU A 179 0.58 -12.98 10.08
C LEU A 179 -0.11 -14.33 10.13
N GLU A 180 -1.12 -14.55 9.29
CA GLU A 180 -1.76 -15.84 9.17
C GLU A 180 -1.12 -16.68 8.08
N VAL A 181 -1.00 -17.98 8.35
CA VAL A 181 -0.44 -18.98 7.45
C VAL A 181 -1.55 -19.85 6.91
N ILE A 182 -1.73 -19.86 5.60
CA ILE A 182 -2.75 -20.64 4.92
C ILE A 182 -2.10 -21.81 4.18
N ASP A 183 -2.60 -23.02 4.40
CA ASP A 183 -2.27 -24.19 3.60
C ASP A 183 -3.04 -24.15 2.27
N THR A 184 -2.30 -24.12 1.16
CA THR A 184 -2.89 -23.94 -0.18
C THR A 184 -3.68 -25.16 -0.68
N ALA A 185 -3.39 -26.34 -0.17
CA ALA A 185 -4.11 -27.56 -0.52
C ALA A 185 -5.37 -27.75 0.34
N ALA A 186 -5.26 -27.45 1.65
CA ALA A 186 -6.37 -27.56 2.58
C ALA A 186 -7.34 -26.37 2.54
N LEU A 187 -6.93 -25.25 1.95
CA LEU A 187 -7.67 -23.98 1.87
C LEU A 187 -8.15 -23.51 3.24
N ARG A 188 -7.27 -23.48 4.21
CA ARG A 188 -7.57 -23.04 5.58
C ARG A 188 -6.35 -22.43 6.23
N VAL A 189 -6.58 -21.56 7.21
CA VAL A 189 -5.54 -21.07 8.12
C VAL A 189 -5.05 -22.25 8.97
N THR A 190 -3.74 -22.37 9.10
CA THR A 190 -3.09 -23.40 9.93
C THR A 190 -2.40 -22.83 11.16
N ASP A 191 -1.91 -21.61 11.06
CA ASP A 191 -1.14 -20.95 12.11
C ASP A 191 -1.35 -19.46 12.08
N THR A 192 -1.15 -18.80 13.23
CA THR A 192 -1.22 -17.37 13.42
C THR A 192 -0.01 -16.89 14.20
N VAL A 193 0.72 -15.92 13.69
CA VAL A 193 1.94 -15.38 14.30
C VAL A 193 1.72 -13.91 14.65
N PRO A 194 1.95 -13.47 15.91
CA PRO A 194 1.88 -12.06 16.26
C PRO A 194 2.92 -11.24 15.51
N VAL A 195 2.51 -10.09 14.95
CA VAL A 195 3.40 -9.13 14.27
C VAL A 195 3.18 -7.71 14.82
N GLY A 196 3.78 -6.71 14.22
CA GLY A 196 3.60 -5.32 14.62
C GLY A 196 2.22 -4.77 14.23
N ARG A 197 2.09 -3.45 14.34
CA ARG A 197 0.82 -2.75 14.06
C ARG A 197 0.68 -2.47 12.59
N ARG A 198 -0.48 -2.85 12.04
CA ARG A 198 -0.83 -2.70 10.63
C ARG A 198 0.22 -3.33 9.72
N PRO A 199 0.23 -4.66 9.60
CA PRO A 199 1.08 -5.38 8.65
C PRO A 199 0.62 -5.07 7.21
N PHE A 200 1.17 -3.96 6.69
CA PHE A 200 0.72 -3.34 5.45
C PHE A 200 1.14 -4.17 4.24
N ASP A 201 2.34 -4.72 4.29
CA ASP A 201 2.91 -5.55 3.24
C ASP A 201 3.51 -6.84 3.78
N VAL A 202 3.55 -7.86 2.94
CA VAL A 202 4.12 -9.18 3.26
C VAL A 202 4.94 -9.69 2.09
N ASP A 203 6.20 -10.04 2.38
CA ASP A 203 7.12 -10.65 1.43
C ASP A 203 7.65 -11.98 1.93
N VAL A 204 8.20 -12.78 1.03
CA VAL A 204 8.90 -14.03 1.34
C VAL A 204 10.30 -14.00 0.76
N SER A 205 11.28 -14.44 1.53
CA SER A 205 12.63 -14.59 1.02
C SER A 205 12.68 -15.56 -0.18
N ARG A 206 13.62 -15.34 -1.09
CA ARG A 206 13.73 -16.11 -2.34
C ARG A 206 13.83 -17.64 -2.11
N ASP A 207 14.44 -18.06 -1.03
CA ASP A 207 14.56 -19.47 -0.63
C ASP A 207 13.37 -19.98 0.19
N GLY A 208 12.41 -19.12 0.51
CA GLY A 208 11.25 -19.44 1.32
C GLY A 208 11.54 -19.63 2.81
N ALA A 209 12.76 -19.29 3.27
CA ALA A 209 13.16 -19.53 4.66
C ALA A 209 12.62 -18.51 5.65
N GLU A 210 12.38 -17.27 5.20
CA GLU A 210 11.88 -16.17 6.01
C GLU A 210 10.67 -15.48 5.34
N VAL A 211 9.77 -14.99 6.18
CA VAL A 211 8.62 -14.16 5.79
C VAL A 211 8.78 -12.80 6.47
N TYR A 212 8.50 -11.74 5.75
CA TYR A 212 8.66 -10.36 6.18
C TYR A 212 7.29 -9.68 6.24
N ALA A 213 6.84 -9.29 7.43
CA ALA A 213 5.64 -8.47 7.60
C ALA A 213 6.07 -7.04 7.91
N THR A 214 5.81 -6.12 6.97
CA THR A 214 6.13 -4.71 7.11
C THR A 214 5.01 -4.00 7.86
N ASN A 215 5.32 -3.53 9.07
CA ASN A 215 4.36 -3.00 10.01
C ASN A 215 4.40 -1.47 10.01
N HIS A 216 3.44 -0.88 9.33
CA HIS A 216 3.34 0.55 9.09
C HIS A 216 3.30 1.39 10.37
N ASP A 217 2.44 1.04 11.35
CA ASP A 217 2.22 1.87 12.55
C ASP A 217 3.17 1.56 13.71
N SER A 218 3.99 0.53 13.61
CA SER A 218 5.03 0.22 14.60
C SER A 218 6.46 0.41 14.09
N PHE A 219 6.62 0.90 12.85
CA PHE A 219 7.91 1.26 12.24
C PHE A 219 8.94 0.13 12.24
N ASP A 220 8.47 -1.08 11.99
CA ASP A 220 9.32 -2.26 12.01
C ASP A 220 8.94 -3.26 10.91
N VAL A 221 9.83 -4.20 10.69
CA VAL A 221 9.54 -5.44 9.96
C VAL A 221 9.58 -6.60 10.96
N THR A 222 8.52 -7.38 11.02
CA THR A 222 8.55 -8.67 11.71
C THR A 222 9.08 -9.70 10.74
N VAL A 223 10.23 -10.28 11.06
CA VAL A 223 10.84 -11.38 10.30
C VAL A 223 10.44 -12.69 10.96
N VAL A 224 9.75 -13.55 10.23
CA VAL A 224 9.25 -14.83 10.72
C VAL A 224 9.99 -15.97 10.03
N ALA A 225 10.61 -16.86 10.81
CA ALA A 225 11.23 -18.07 10.28
C ALA A 225 10.14 -19.03 9.76
N ALA A 226 10.08 -19.31 8.46
CA ALA A 226 8.99 -20.08 7.84
C ALA A 226 8.86 -21.53 8.36
N ALA A 227 9.96 -22.12 8.87
CA ALA A 227 9.97 -23.49 9.38
C ALA A 227 9.42 -23.62 10.80
N THR A 228 9.68 -22.63 11.68
CA THR A 228 9.34 -22.67 13.11
C THR A 228 8.25 -21.68 13.49
N LEU A 229 7.95 -20.73 12.61
CA LEU A 229 7.04 -19.62 12.82
C LEU A 229 7.46 -18.69 13.98
N GLU A 230 8.75 -18.69 14.32
CA GLU A 230 9.29 -17.80 15.34
C GLU A 230 9.47 -16.39 14.78
N PRO A 231 8.83 -15.35 15.37
CA PRO A 231 8.98 -13.98 14.94
C PRO A 231 10.18 -13.30 15.61
N ARG A 232 10.80 -12.39 14.90
CA ARG A 232 11.73 -11.40 15.47
C ARG A 232 11.47 -10.03 14.87
N ARG A 233 11.58 -8.99 15.68
CA ARG A 233 11.35 -7.62 15.26
C ARG A 233 12.64 -6.99 14.76
N VAL A 234 12.57 -6.28 13.62
CA VAL A 234 13.65 -5.44 13.11
C VAL A 234 13.11 -4.01 13.00
N GLU A 235 13.65 -3.09 13.77
CA GLU A 235 13.28 -1.69 13.73
C GLU A 235 13.81 -1.05 12.44
N VAL A 236 12.93 -0.34 11.73
CA VAL A 236 13.26 0.30 10.44
C VAL A 236 13.64 1.76 10.63
N ALA A 237 12.85 2.49 11.40
CA ALA A 237 13.11 3.88 11.74
C ALA A 237 13.12 4.08 13.26
N PRO A 238 14.02 4.90 13.81
CA PRO A 238 14.12 5.12 15.24
C PRO A 238 12.88 5.87 15.75
N TYR A 239 12.14 5.25 16.63
CA TYR A 239 10.98 5.80 17.28
C TYR A 239 11.35 7.08 18.06
N GLY A 240 10.57 8.14 17.87
CA GLY A 240 10.77 9.41 18.57
C GLY A 240 11.80 10.35 17.94
N THR A 241 12.71 9.88 17.09
CA THR A 241 13.58 10.75 16.29
C THR A 241 12.91 11.18 15.00
N GLU A 242 11.93 10.38 14.51
CA GLU A 242 11.17 10.63 13.28
C GLU A 242 9.71 11.03 13.56
N GLY A 243 9.42 11.54 14.76
CA GLY A 243 8.07 12.01 15.13
C GLY A 243 7.15 10.96 15.76
N GLY A 244 7.60 9.73 15.99
CA GLY A 244 6.83 8.68 16.65
C GLY A 244 5.57 8.28 15.86
N LEU A 245 4.50 7.90 16.57
CA LEU A 245 3.23 7.46 15.97
C LEU A 245 2.54 8.52 15.07
N GLY A 246 2.82 9.80 15.31
CA GLY A 246 2.32 10.91 14.50
C GLY A 246 3.16 11.18 13.26
N SER A 247 4.29 10.49 13.08
CA SER A 247 5.14 10.67 11.92
C SER A 247 4.48 10.15 10.65
N TRP A 248 4.71 10.83 9.57
CA TRP A 248 4.37 10.39 8.23
C TRP A 248 5.42 9.42 7.66
N LEU A 249 6.59 9.32 8.31
CA LEU A 249 7.75 8.51 7.89
C LEU A 249 7.54 7.04 8.25
N LYS A 250 6.53 6.43 7.66
CA LYS A 250 6.12 5.05 7.94
C LYS A 250 6.40 4.15 6.74
N PRO A 251 6.86 2.90 6.96
CA PRO A 251 7.03 1.96 5.87
C PRO A 251 5.66 1.52 5.34
N HIS A 252 5.48 1.53 4.03
CA HIS A 252 4.28 0.99 3.39
C HIS A 252 4.59 -0.35 2.74
N TYR A 253 5.32 -0.33 1.64
CA TYR A 253 5.67 -1.50 0.86
C TYR A 253 7.15 -1.83 0.98
N THR A 254 7.47 -3.07 0.74
CA THR A 254 8.82 -3.61 0.76
C THR A 254 9.10 -4.31 -0.56
N ALA A 255 10.36 -4.30 -1.00
CA ALA A 255 10.84 -5.15 -2.08
C ALA A 255 12.06 -5.92 -1.62
N VAL A 256 12.10 -7.23 -1.87
CA VAL A 256 13.24 -8.09 -1.51
C VAL A 256 14.28 -8.05 -2.60
N ARG A 257 15.44 -7.47 -2.34
CA ARG A 257 16.53 -7.35 -3.33
C ARG A 257 17.07 -8.69 -3.75
N PRO A 258 17.04 -9.05 -5.06
CA PRO A 258 17.39 -10.40 -5.51
C PRO A 258 18.85 -10.81 -5.26
N SER A 259 19.78 -9.84 -5.23
CA SER A 259 21.22 -10.11 -5.15
C SER A 259 21.69 -10.53 -3.75
N ASP A 260 21.06 -10.03 -2.67
CA ASP A 260 21.53 -10.25 -1.30
C ASP A 260 20.42 -10.44 -0.26
N GLY A 261 19.16 -10.41 -0.68
CA GLY A 261 17.99 -10.63 0.19
C GLY A 261 17.71 -9.49 1.15
N LYS A 262 18.32 -8.32 0.96
CA LYS A 262 17.98 -7.15 1.77
C LYS A 262 16.63 -6.59 1.38
N LEU A 263 15.97 -6.01 2.35
CA LEU A 263 14.68 -5.37 2.17
C LEU A 263 14.89 -3.90 1.79
N LEU A 264 14.19 -3.48 0.76
CA LEU A 264 14.18 -2.11 0.25
C LEU A 264 12.84 -1.50 0.62
N LEU A 265 12.85 -0.51 1.52
CA LEU A 265 11.64 0.15 2.02
C LEU A 265 11.74 1.65 1.67
N PRO A 266 10.96 2.11 0.68
CA PRO A 266 10.88 3.54 0.40
C PRO A 266 10.18 4.28 1.55
N PHE A 267 10.67 5.50 1.83
CA PHE A 267 10.12 6.42 2.82
C PHE A 267 10.01 7.81 2.23
N GLU A 268 9.16 8.64 2.80
CA GLU A 268 9.10 10.05 2.46
C GLU A 268 10.40 10.77 2.81
N GLY A 269 10.56 11.97 2.27
CA GLY A 269 11.73 12.81 2.50
C GLY A 269 12.97 12.27 1.81
N GLU A 270 12.83 11.83 0.56
CA GLU A 270 13.95 11.42 -0.30
C GLU A 270 14.76 10.27 0.31
N ARG A 271 14.11 9.26 0.89
CA ARG A 271 14.79 8.21 1.64
C ARG A 271 14.39 6.81 1.23
N LEU A 272 15.39 5.92 1.16
CA LEU A 272 15.24 4.49 1.02
C LEU A 272 15.90 3.80 2.22
N ALA A 273 15.12 3.13 3.06
CA ALA A 273 15.68 2.26 4.08
C ALA A 273 16.09 0.92 3.46
N VAL A 274 17.33 0.51 3.71
CA VAL A 274 17.86 -0.78 3.30
C VAL A 274 18.12 -1.61 4.55
N VAL A 275 17.31 -2.64 4.75
CA VAL A 275 17.33 -3.48 5.94
C VAL A 275 17.98 -4.83 5.62
N ASP A 276 18.99 -5.21 6.37
CA ASP A 276 19.50 -6.59 6.37
C ASP A 276 18.67 -7.42 7.36
N PRO A 277 17.75 -8.28 6.89
CA PRO A 277 16.88 -9.02 7.79
C PRO A 277 17.65 -9.99 8.71
N ARG A 278 18.81 -10.49 8.31
CA ARG A 278 19.59 -11.44 9.10
C ARG A 278 20.27 -10.79 10.30
N THR A 279 20.74 -9.55 10.15
CA THR A 279 21.49 -8.84 11.19
C THR A 279 20.65 -7.80 11.93
N GLY A 280 19.50 -7.43 11.39
CA GLY A 280 18.66 -6.33 11.87
C GLY A 280 19.26 -4.96 11.62
N ARG A 281 20.30 -4.85 10.79
CA ARG A 281 20.94 -3.56 10.50
C ARG A 281 20.14 -2.84 9.42
N THR A 282 19.78 -1.60 9.72
CA THR A 282 19.17 -0.66 8.78
C THR A 282 20.19 0.41 8.37
N THR A 283 20.21 0.75 7.09
CA THR A 283 20.92 1.91 6.54
C THR A 283 19.93 2.71 5.71
N VAL A 284 20.12 4.04 5.65
CA VAL A 284 19.27 4.92 4.84
C VAL A 284 20.10 5.46 3.69
N GLU A 285 19.57 5.34 2.48
CA GLU A 285 20.13 5.88 1.26
C GLU A 285 19.26 7.03 0.77
N PRO A 286 19.82 8.09 0.15
CA PRO A 286 19.02 9.15 -0.47
C PRO A 286 18.33 8.63 -1.74
N THR A 287 17.14 9.16 -2.02
CA THR A 287 16.43 9.07 -3.28
C THR A 287 16.18 10.45 -3.87
N THR A 288 15.72 10.54 -5.11
CA THR A 288 15.54 11.83 -5.79
C THR A 288 14.14 12.40 -5.59
N ALA A 289 13.11 11.56 -5.66
CA ALA A 289 11.73 12.03 -5.57
C ALA A 289 11.32 12.26 -4.12
N ASP A 290 10.95 13.51 -3.79
CA ASP A 290 10.41 13.89 -2.49
C ASP A 290 8.88 13.88 -2.53
N THR A 291 8.29 12.74 -2.23
CA THR A 291 6.86 12.49 -2.28
C THR A 291 6.48 11.41 -1.27
N HIS A 292 5.19 11.25 -1.00
CA HIS A 292 4.68 10.18 -0.17
C HIS A 292 4.89 8.82 -0.86
N GLN A 293 5.87 8.06 -0.42
CA GLN A 293 6.29 6.81 -1.05
C GLN A 293 5.38 5.65 -0.63
N HIS A 294 4.87 4.90 -1.59
CA HIS A 294 4.00 3.73 -1.38
C HIS A 294 4.57 2.47 -2.04
N GLY A 295 3.96 2.04 -3.16
CA GLY A 295 4.28 0.79 -3.82
C GLY A 295 5.74 0.63 -4.20
N ALA A 296 6.27 -0.57 -4.03
CA ALA A 296 7.64 -0.91 -4.39
C ALA A 296 7.69 -2.26 -5.09
N ALA A 297 8.42 -2.33 -6.20
CA ALA A 297 8.72 -3.57 -6.89
C ALA A 297 10.19 -3.62 -7.29
N VAL A 298 10.77 -4.81 -7.36
CA VAL A 298 12.15 -5.00 -7.79
C VAL A 298 12.21 -6.02 -8.91
N THR A 299 12.90 -5.67 -10.00
CA THR A 299 13.12 -6.58 -11.13
C THR A 299 14.22 -7.60 -10.82
N ALA A 300 14.33 -8.64 -11.65
CA ALA A 300 15.32 -9.71 -11.46
C ALA A 300 16.77 -9.21 -11.49
N ASP A 301 17.06 -8.14 -12.22
CA ASP A 301 18.38 -7.50 -12.27
C ASP A 301 18.66 -6.57 -11.08
N GLY A 302 17.64 -6.33 -10.23
CA GLY A 302 17.75 -5.50 -9.03
C GLY A 302 17.38 -4.03 -9.24
N THR A 303 16.76 -3.68 -10.37
CA THR A 303 16.18 -2.35 -10.57
C THR A 303 14.95 -2.20 -9.67
N LEU A 304 14.94 -1.16 -8.82
CA LEU A 304 13.85 -0.84 -7.91
C LEU A 304 12.91 0.18 -8.56
N LEU A 305 11.61 -0.11 -8.51
CA LEU A 305 10.54 0.82 -8.87
C LEU A 305 9.84 1.26 -7.60
N VAL A 306 9.58 2.57 -7.46
CA VAL A 306 8.91 3.14 -6.30
C VAL A 306 7.81 4.09 -6.76
N VAL A 307 6.63 3.91 -6.19
CA VAL A 307 5.46 4.77 -6.46
C VAL A 307 5.43 5.90 -5.45
N GLY A 308 5.40 7.13 -5.94
CA GLY A 308 5.08 8.32 -5.15
C GLY A 308 3.63 8.73 -5.38
N THR A 309 2.85 8.85 -4.31
CA THR A 309 1.41 9.13 -4.42
C THR A 309 1.08 10.61 -4.56
N GLY A 310 1.97 11.48 -4.14
CA GLY A 310 1.80 12.93 -4.13
C GLY A 310 2.39 13.57 -2.86
N PRO A 311 2.24 14.89 -2.70
CA PRO A 311 2.86 15.60 -1.61
C PRO A 311 2.18 15.31 -0.27
N ILE A 312 2.99 15.16 0.79
CA ILE A 312 2.52 15.26 2.18
C ILE A 312 2.41 16.74 2.56
N ASP A 313 3.45 17.50 2.28
CA ASP A 313 3.47 18.95 2.39
C ASP A 313 3.44 19.57 0.99
N PRO A 314 2.30 20.17 0.56
CA PRO A 314 2.17 20.73 -0.78
C PRO A 314 3.14 21.87 -1.11
N ASP A 315 3.76 22.49 -0.09
CA ASP A 315 4.71 23.59 -0.27
C ASP A 315 6.15 23.10 -0.42
N GLU A 316 6.47 21.87 0.00
CA GLU A 316 7.82 21.31 0.03
C GLU A 316 7.96 20.06 -0.85
N ASP A 317 6.93 19.22 -0.96
CA ASP A 317 6.99 17.92 -1.61
C ASP A 317 6.63 17.97 -3.10
N GLU A 318 7.10 16.98 -3.83
CA GLU A 318 6.81 16.83 -5.26
C GLU A 318 5.47 16.09 -5.49
N GLY A 319 4.99 16.20 -6.72
CA GLY A 319 3.77 15.54 -7.19
C GLY A 319 3.94 14.02 -7.35
N PRO A 320 2.83 13.33 -7.74
CA PRO A 320 2.86 11.89 -7.99
C PRO A 320 3.91 11.49 -9.03
N SER A 321 4.60 10.38 -8.79
CA SER A 321 5.67 9.92 -9.66
C SER A 321 5.91 8.41 -9.58
N LEU A 322 6.60 7.87 -10.59
CA LEU A 322 7.24 6.57 -10.56
C LEU A 322 8.75 6.79 -10.61
N THR A 323 9.46 6.42 -9.56
CA THR A 323 10.94 6.44 -9.53
C THR A 323 11.47 5.06 -9.90
N VAL A 324 12.39 5.02 -10.85
CA VAL A 324 13.11 3.81 -11.27
C VAL A 324 14.58 3.97 -10.91
N ARG A 325 15.04 3.15 -9.97
CA ARG A 325 16.41 3.19 -9.43
C ARG A 325 17.18 1.94 -9.88
N ALA A 326 18.21 2.15 -10.66
CA ALA A 326 19.13 1.08 -11.06
C ALA A 326 19.92 0.53 -9.85
N PRO A 327 20.43 -0.71 -9.90
CA PRO A 327 21.24 -1.30 -8.81
C PRO A 327 22.43 -0.45 -8.38
N GLY A 328 22.99 0.35 -9.30
CA GLY A 328 24.08 1.31 -9.04
C GLY A 328 23.64 2.63 -8.44
N GLY A 329 22.35 2.83 -8.14
CA GLY A 329 21.80 4.04 -7.50
C GLY A 329 21.44 5.17 -8.48
N ALA A 330 21.60 5.00 -9.79
CA ALA A 330 21.12 5.98 -10.78
C ALA A 330 19.59 5.92 -10.85
N GLU A 331 18.94 7.08 -10.86
CA GLU A 331 17.49 7.20 -10.85
C GLU A 331 16.94 7.95 -12.07
N ARG A 332 15.74 7.51 -12.48
CA ARG A 332 14.84 8.26 -13.37
C ARG A 332 13.50 8.41 -12.67
N VAL A 333 12.97 9.62 -12.69
CA VAL A 333 11.65 9.93 -12.14
C VAL A 333 10.71 10.24 -13.30
N TYR A 334 9.59 9.53 -13.35
CA TYR A 334 8.52 9.71 -14.32
C TYR A 334 7.34 10.38 -13.63
N PRO A 335 7.03 11.66 -13.94
CA PRO A 335 5.85 12.31 -13.38
C PRO A 335 4.57 11.56 -13.78
N LEU A 336 3.66 11.41 -12.83
CA LEU A 336 2.35 10.78 -13.04
C LEU A 336 1.23 11.80 -12.81
N GLU A 337 0.10 11.57 -13.46
CA GLU A 337 -1.09 12.41 -13.27
C GLU A 337 -2.00 11.80 -12.19
N GLY A 338 -2.00 12.37 -11.00
CA GLY A 338 -2.81 11.94 -9.87
C GLY A 338 -2.15 10.84 -9.01
N PRO A 339 -2.75 10.50 -7.88
CA PRO A 339 -2.19 9.55 -6.93
C PRO A 339 -2.18 8.13 -7.49
N HIS A 340 -1.22 7.34 -7.01
CA HIS A 340 -1.02 5.95 -7.36
C HIS A 340 -0.65 5.15 -6.11
N GLU A 341 -0.89 3.82 -6.12
CA GLU A 341 -0.70 2.99 -4.93
C GLU A 341 0.40 1.95 -5.10
N ASP A 342 0.24 1.04 -6.07
CA ASP A 342 1.12 -0.12 -6.22
C ASP A 342 1.64 -0.24 -7.65
N VAL A 343 2.68 -1.05 -7.85
CA VAL A 343 3.35 -1.23 -9.14
C VAL A 343 3.72 -2.68 -9.41
N ALA A 344 3.42 -3.13 -10.62
CA ALA A 344 3.96 -4.35 -11.21
C ALA A 344 4.79 -4.02 -12.45
N VAL A 345 5.71 -4.93 -12.80
CA VAL A 345 6.59 -4.78 -13.95
C VAL A 345 6.37 -5.93 -14.91
N SER A 346 6.38 -5.64 -16.23
CA SER A 346 6.35 -6.68 -17.26
C SER A 346 7.54 -7.63 -17.13
N GLU A 347 7.40 -8.86 -17.63
CA GLU A 347 8.45 -9.88 -17.55
C GLU A 347 9.78 -9.44 -18.21
N ASP A 348 9.69 -8.62 -19.26
CA ASP A 348 10.87 -8.06 -19.94
C ASP A 348 11.48 -6.82 -19.24
N GLY A 349 10.86 -6.37 -18.13
CA GLY A 349 11.34 -5.23 -17.35
C GLY A 349 11.18 -3.87 -18.00
N ARG A 350 10.41 -3.74 -19.11
CA ARG A 350 10.32 -2.50 -19.90
C ARG A 350 9.05 -1.70 -19.68
N THR A 351 8.06 -2.28 -19.05
CA THR A 351 6.77 -1.62 -18.80
C THR A 351 6.40 -1.73 -17.33
N ALA A 352 6.07 -0.61 -16.71
CA ALA A 352 5.48 -0.58 -15.38
C ALA A 352 3.97 -0.34 -15.46
N TYR A 353 3.23 -1.02 -14.58
CA TYR A 353 1.79 -0.92 -14.41
C TYR A 353 1.52 -0.40 -13.01
N VAL A 354 1.00 0.82 -12.90
CA VAL A 354 0.87 1.55 -11.64
C VAL A 354 -0.61 1.83 -11.38
N THR A 355 -1.13 1.31 -10.27
CA THR A 355 -2.56 1.40 -9.95
C THR A 355 -2.97 2.78 -9.45
N GLY A 356 -4.22 3.21 -9.76
CA GLY A 356 -4.77 4.53 -9.44
C GLY A 356 -5.01 4.78 -7.94
N GLY A 357 -4.99 3.71 -7.14
CA GLY A 357 -4.88 3.75 -5.70
C GLY A 357 -6.11 4.20 -4.92
N PHE A 358 -6.01 4.02 -3.63
CA PHE A 358 -6.90 4.57 -2.62
C PHE A 358 -6.04 5.07 -1.46
N THR A 359 -5.55 6.28 -1.58
CA THR A 359 -4.72 6.93 -0.58
C THR A 359 -5.43 8.16 -0.05
N ARG A 360 -4.90 8.79 1.00
CA ARG A 360 -5.40 10.07 1.50
C ARG A 360 -5.29 11.19 0.45
N ASP A 361 -4.39 11.05 -0.54
CA ASP A 361 -4.14 12.03 -1.57
C ASP A 361 -5.15 11.94 -2.72
N GLY A 362 -6.06 10.98 -2.63
CA GLY A 362 -7.12 10.72 -3.59
C GLY A 362 -6.95 9.37 -4.29
N TYR A 363 -7.75 9.17 -5.33
CA TYR A 363 -7.72 7.96 -6.17
C TYR A 363 -8.34 8.26 -7.53
N TRP A 364 -8.11 7.36 -8.48
CA TRP A 364 -8.85 7.29 -9.73
C TRP A 364 -9.04 5.84 -10.17
N ASP A 365 -10.06 5.58 -11.00
CA ASP A 365 -10.46 4.25 -11.41
C ASP A 365 -9.66 3.82 -12.66
N GLY A 366 -8.50 3.19 -12.44
CA GLY A 366 -7.64 2.75 -13.52
C GLY A 366 -6.20 2.53 -13.12
N LEU A 367 -5.36 2.37 -14.12
CA LEU A 367 -3.91 2.22 -13.96
C LEU A 367 -3.14 2.99 -15.04
N SER A 368 -1.96 3.46 -14.68
CA SER A 368 -0.98 4.04 -15.60
C SER A 368 -0.07 2.95 -16.12
N VAL A 369 0.15 2.95 -17.43
CA VAL A 369 1.13 2.10 -18.10
C VAL A 369 2.28 2.99 -18.52
N VAL A 370 3.44 2.74 -17.97
CA VAL A 370 4.66 3.53 -18.18
C VAL A 370 5.66 2.73 -19.00
N ASP A 371 6.02 3.23 -20.18
CA ASP A 371 7.15 2.70 -20.95
C ASP A 371 8.46 3.19 -20.31
N LEU A 372 9.25 2.27 -19.76
CA LEU A 372 10.46 2.62 -19.00
C LEU A 372 11.65 3.02 -19.88
N ASP A 373 11.60 2.77 -21.18
CA ASP A 373 12.62 3.22 -22.12
C ASP A 373 12.36 4.66 -22.57
N THR A 374 11.11 4.95 -22.98
CA THR A 374 10.73 6.26 -23.56
C THR A 374 10.24 7.24 -22.51
N GLY A 375 9.59 6.76 -21.45
CA GLY A 375 8.91 7.57 -20.45
C GLY A 375 7.47 7.91 -20.82
N ASP A 376 6.93 7.32 -21.90
CA ASP A 376 5.55 7.53 -22.29
C ASP A 376 4.59 6.92 -21.26
N VAL A 377 3.62 7.71 -20.83
CA VAL A 377 2.59 7.30 -19.87
C VAL A 377 1.23 7.29 -20.57
N ARG A 378 0.51 6.19 -20.45
CA ARG A 378 -0.89 6.10 -20.88
C ARG A 378 -1.76 5.53 -19.79
N ARG A 379 -3.02 5.96 -19.74
CA ARG A 379 -3.99 5.47 -18.76
C ARG A 379 -4.86 4.35 -19.35
N LEU A 380 -5.15 3.35 -18.54
CA LEU A 380 -6.11 2.29 -18.84
C LEU A 380 -7.22 2.28 -17.80
N ALA A 381 -8.44 2.00 -18.26
CA ALA A 381 -9.53 1.68 -17.36
C ALA A 381 -9.30 0.31 -16.68
N ALA A 382 -9.50 0.27 -15.39
CA ALA A 382 -9.54 -0.94 -14.56
C ALA A 382 -10.81 -0.91 -13.71
N GLY A 383 -10.86 -1.62 -12.59
CA GLY A 383 -11.95 -1.50 -11.65
C GLY A 383 -11.87 -0.24 -10.79
N SER A 384 -12.76 -0.14 -9.79
CA SER A 384 -12.84 1.02 -8.92
C SER A 384 -11.80 0.99 -7.81
N ARG A 385 -11.08 2.08 -7.64
CA ARG A 385 -10.01 2.25 -6.62
C ARG A 385 -9.04 1.08 -6.60
N PRO A 386 -8.32 0.84 -7.69
CA PRO A 386 -7.41 -0.31 -7.79
C PRO A 386 -6.21 -0.12 -6.84
N LEU A 387 -5.91 -1.17 -6.06
CA LEU A 387 -4.74 -1.22 -5.18
C LEU A 387 -3.70 -2.20 -5.72
N GLY A 388 -3.69 -3.44 -5.24
CA GLY A 388 -2.70 -4.42 -5.67
C GLY A 388 -2.79 -4.79 -7.16
N VAL A 389 -1.65 -5.08 -7.78
CA VAL A 389 -1.55 -5.51 -9.18
C VAL A 389 -0.48 -6.59 -9.36
N VAL A 390 -0.78 -7.61 -10.16
CA VAL A 390 0.18 -8.64 -10.59
C VAL A 390 0.05 -8.90 -12.08
N VAL A 391 1.15 -9.39 -12.68
CA VAL A 391 1.21 -9.81 -14.09
C VAL A 391 1.03 -11.33 -14.15
N LEU A 392 0.07 -11.82 -14.99
CA LEU A 392 -0.23 -13.23 -15.22
C LEU A 392 0.66 -13.83 -16.31
#